data_476933e74811bc771bba50ffe41145d6
#
_entry.id   476933e74811bc771bba50ffe41145d6
#
_cell.length_a   1.000
_cell.length_b   1.000
_cell.length_c   1.000
_cell.angle_alpha   90.00
_cell.angle_beta   90.00
_cell.angle_gamma   90.00
#
_symmetry.space_group_name_H-M   'P 1'
#
loop_
_entity.id
_entity.type
_entity.pdbx_description
1 polymer ?
#
loop_
_entity_poly.entity_id
_entity_poly.type
_entity_poly.pdbx_seq_one_letter_code
_entity_poly.pdbx_strand_id
1 'polypeptide(L)'
;AKYPERIVAIWFRSGTAYSYWQKPEDPTKERQIPEVILPDAAYEIPMMANPGAKENGDKRFNVAWTGSLAMFKAYRAKGAPIGFAPDPLTSHQTGDQRYASIAFFDACLALRLPASGNQLRKIDQSKGWLSPLLGNEAKPAGEYVGDKTESSWLPDATFAQAWTEYVKTGATNDTTPPPAPFNVATKAGAEGVELTWDAHADFESGVRQFLIKKDGHVVGRVPEKLINPFGRPLFQGVTYGDTPTQPLAQMRFVDKGAKAGAKYEVIAVNSAGLESK
;
A
#
# COMPACT_ATOMS: atom_id res chain seq x y z
N ALA A 1 -10.01 -2.53 18.83
CA ALA A 1 -10.72 -3.67 18.24
C ALA A 1 -11.61 -4.35 19.27
N LYS A 2 -12.86 -4.67 18.92
CA LYS A 2 -13.78 -5.38 19.83
C LYS A 2 -13.44 -6.88 19.95
N TYR A 3 -12.84 -7.43 18.90
CA TYR A 3 -12.44 -8.83 18.78
C TYR A 3 -10.99 -8.93 18.30
N PRO A 4 -10.02 -8.55 19.13
CA PRO A 4 -8.61 -8.49 18.74
C PRO A 4 -8.04 -9.86 18.34
N GLU A 5 -8.56 -10.94 18.94
CA GLU A 5 -8.19 -12.33 18.66
C GLU A 5 -8.54 -12.79 17.23
N ARG A 6 -9.34 -12.01 16.50
CA ARG A 6 -9.77 -12.29 15.13
C ARG A 6 -9.04 -11.41 14.09
N ILE A 7 -8.14 -10.54 14.54
CA ILE A 7 -7.45 -9.58 13.66
C ILE A 7 -6.01 -10.04 13.44
N VAL A 8 -5.67 -10.35 12.21
CA VAL A 8 -4.31 -10.77 11.83
C VAL A 8 -3.34 -9.60 11.93
N ALA A 9 -3.66 -8.46 11.31
CA ALA A 9 -2.85 -7.26 11.28
C ALA A 9 -3.68 -6.03 10.92
N ILE A 10 -3.15 -4.82 11.13
CA ILE A 10 -3.81 -3.56 10.76
C ILE A 10 -2.80 -2.64 10.06
N TRP A 11 -3.22 -2.02 8.97
CA TRP A 11 -2.52 -0.93 8.32
C TRP A 11 -3.36 0.35 8.39
N PHE A 12 -2.84 1.39 9.05
CA PHE A 12 -3.50 2.68 9.19
C PHE A 12 -2.95 3.66 8.17
N ARG A 13 -3.80 4.15 7.30
CA ARG A 13 -3.41 5.17 6.31
C ARG A 13 -3.93 6.56 6.69
N SER A 14 -3.03 7.55 6.73
CA SER A 14 -3.32 8.98 6.86
C SER A 14 -4.27 9.34 8.02
N GLY A 15 -3.95 8.86 9.19
CA GLY A 15 -4.62 9.25 10.42
C GLY A 15 -5.21 8.08 11.21
N THR A 16 -5.57 8.38 12.41
CA THR A 16 -6.22 7.45 13.34
C THR A 16 -7.19 8.22 14.22
N ALA A 17 -8.17 7.53 14.79
CA ALA A 17 -9.05 8.12 15.80
C ALA A 17 -8.35 8.41 17.13
N TYR A 18 -7.10 7.99 17.30
CA TYR A 18 -6.35 8.09 18.56
C TYR A 18 -6.21 9.55 19.03
N SER A 19 -5.99 10.50 18.12
CA SER A 19 -5.89 11.92 18.43
C SER A 19 -7.20 12.49 19.05
N TYR A 20 -8.34 11.90 18.71
CA TYR A 20 -9.63 12.29 19.29
C TYR A 20 -9.89 11.68 20.67
N TRP A 21 -9.13 10.66 21.06
CA TRP A 21 -9.22 10.04 22.38
C TRP A 21 -8.31 10.70 23.40
N GLN A 22 -7.29 11.44 22.93
CA GLN A 22 -6.42 12.20 23.83
C GLN A 22 -7.19 13.36 24.48
N LYS A 23 -6.82 13.70 25.70
CA LYS A 23 -7.36 14.91 26.34
C LYS A 23 -6.95 16.11 25.47
N PRO A 24 -7.89 17.00 25.10
CA PRO A 24 -7.51 18.22 24.42
C PRO A 24 -6.47 18.97 25.26
N GLU A 25 -5.49 19.60 24.59
CA GLU A 25 -4.52 20.49 25.24
C GLU A 25 -5.24 21.67 25.93
N ASP A 26 -6.36 22.08 25.35
CA ASP A 26 -7.27 23.09 25.88
C ASP A 26 -8.36 22.40 26.73
N PRO A 27 -8.35 22.57 28.07
CA PRO A 27 -9.29 21.93 28.96
C PRO A 27 -10.75 22.41 28.78
N THR A 28 -10.99 23.48 28.02
CA THR A 28 -12.33 23.96 27.69
C THR A 28 -12.98 23.25 26.52
N LYS A 29 -12.21 22.44 25.77
CA LYS A 29 -12.70 21.63 24.67
C LYS A 29 -13.10 20.26 25.15
N GLU A 30 -14.33 19.87 24.87
CA GLU A 30 -14.82 18.52 25.11
C GLU A 30 -14.15 17.52 24.16
N ARG A 31 -13.94 16.29 24.65
CA ARG A 31 -13.54 15.18 23.79
C ARG A 31 -14.64 14.91 22.77
N GLN A 32 -14.28 14.86 21.51
CA GLN A 32 -15.24 14.55 20.43
C GLN A 32 -15.64 13.06 20.42
N ILE A 33 -14.80 12.18 20.96
CA ILE A 33 -15.04 10.74 21.01
C ILE A 33 -14.68 10.26 22.43
N PRO A 34 -15.55 9.47 23.10
CA PRO A 34 -15.24 8.88 24.39
C PRO A 34 -13.98 7.98 24.29
N GLU A 35 -13.16 8.00 25.35
CA GLU A 35 -12.03 7.09 25.45
C GLU A 35 -12.51 5.65 25.49
N VAL A 36 -11.96 4.82 24.62
CA VAL A 36 -12.23 3.39 24.60
C VAL A 36 -11.09 2.68 25.31
N ILE A 37 -11.40 2.00 26.41
CA ILE A 37 -10.42 1.12 27.07
C ILE A 37 -10.26 -0.12 26.18
N LEU A 38 -9.05 -0.30 25.66
CA LEU A 38 -8.71 -1.44 24.82
C LEU A 38 -8.31 -2.62 25.71
N PRO A 39 -8.76 -3.84 25.38
CA PRO A 39 -8.25 -5.04 26.04
C PRO A 39 -6.76 -5.26 25.70
N ASP A 40 -6.01 -5.90 26.62
CA ASP A 40 -4.56 -6.14 26.41
C ASP A 40 -4.25 -6.87 25.12
N ALA A 41 -5.11 -7.79 24.69
CA ALA A 41 -4.99 -8.49 23.42
C ALA A 41 -4.98 -7.54 22.18
N ALA A 42 -5.49 -6.32 22.29
CA ALA A 42 -5.41 -5.34 21.21
C ALA A 42 -3.97 -4.87 20.95
N TYR A 43 -3.10 -4.93 21.96
CA TYR A 43 -1.68 -4.59 21.86
C TYR A 43 -0.83 -5.76 21.34
N GLU A 44 -1.41 -6.93 21.12
CA GLU A 44 -0.77 -8.08 20.47
C GLU A 44 -0.95 -8.07 18.94
N ILE A 45 -1.77 -7.17 18.39
CA ILE A 45 -2.03 -7.08 16.95
C ILE A 45 -0.87 -6.37 16.27
N PRO A 46 -0.25 -6.95 15.23
CA PRO A 46 0.71 -6.25 14.38
C PRO A 46 0.05 -5.06 13.70
N MET A 47 0.71 -3.91 13.76
CA MET A 47 0.16 -2.68 13.21
C MET A 47 1.23 -1.91 12.44
N MET A 48 0.80 -1.17 11.42
CA MET A 48 1.64 -0.21 10.71
C MET A 48 0.91 1.12 10.62
N ALA A 49 1.51 2.18 11.15
CA ALA A 49 1.03 3.54 10.96
C ALA A 49 1.70 4.13 9.71
N ASN A 50 0.91 4.53 8.74
CA ASN A 50 1.39 5.02 7.44
C ASN A 50 0.81 6.42 7.12
N PRO A 51 1.27 7.48 7.79
CA PRO A 51 0.90 8.85 7.43
C PRO A 51 1.65 9.29 6.16
N GLY A 52 1.12 10.31 5.49
CA GLY A 52 1.91 11.02 4.48
C GLY A 52 2.95 11.90 5.15
N ALA A 53 4.22 11.85 4.71
CA ALA A 53 5.28 12.66 5.32
C ALA A 53 5.01 14.16 5.19
N LYS A 54 4.31 14.59 4.14
CA LYS A 54 3.89 15.98 3.90
C LYS A 54 2.69 16.41 4.75
N GLU A 55 2.10 15.52 5.55
CA GLU A 55 1.11 15.90 6.59
C GLU A 55 1.80 16.61 7.76
N ASN A 56 3.08 16.31 8.01
CA ASN A 56 3.85 16.93 9.07
C ASN A 56 4.02 18.44 8.80
N GLY A 57 3.44 19.26 9.68
CA GLY A 57 3.42 20.71 9.53
C GLY A 57 2.39 21.26 8.54
N ASP A 58 1.59 20.43 7.90
CA ASP A 58 0.50 20.87 7.04
C ASP A 58 -0.58 21.60 7.85
N LYS A 59 -1.08 22.73 7.33
CA LYS A 59 -2.08 23.56 8.05
C LYS A 59 -3.40 22.83 8.34
N ARG A 60 -3.79 21.87 7.48
CA ARG A 60 -5.06 21.15 7.57
C ARG A 60 -4.88 19.73 8.13
N PHE A 61 -3.81 19.07 7.74
CA PHE A 61 -3.65 17.63 7.93
C PHE A 61 -2.60 17.23 8.96
N ASN A 62 -1.95 18.20 9.62
CA ASN A 62 -0.95 17.89 10.66
C ASN A 62 -1.49 17.00 11.78
N VAL A 63 -2.77 17.06 12.07
CA VAL A 63 -3.42 16.20 13.08
C VAL A 63 -3.35 14.71 12.70
N ALA A 64 -3.32 14.38 11.42
CA ALA A 64 -3.17 13.00 10.95
C ALA A 64 -1.75 12.48 11.24
N TRP A 65 -0.73 13.31 11.02
CA TRP A 65 0.66 13.00 11.38
C TRP A 65 0.83 12.85 12.90
N THR A 66 0.47 13.88 13.66
CA THR A 66 0.66 13.89 15.12
C THR A 66 -0.15 12.81 15.82
N GLY A 67 -1.38 12.53 15.35
CA GLY A 67 -2.22 11.45 15.86
C GLY A 67 -1.63 10.06 15.59
N SER A 68 -1.10 9.83 14.40
CA SER A 68 -0.41 8.58 14.05
C SER A 68 0.84 8.37 14.90
N LEU A 69 1.63 9.42 15.10
CA LEU A 69 2.83 9.39 15.94
C LEU A 69 2.50 9.15 17.41
N ALA A 70 1.47 9.80 17.94
CA ALA A 70 1.03 9.62 19.32
C ALA A 70 0.50 8.20 19.56
N MET A 71 -0.28 7.65 18.62
CA MET A 71 -0.73 6.26 18.68
C MET A 71 0.47 5.30 18.66
N PHE A 72 1.40 5.48 17.73
CA PHE A 72 2.60 4.65 17.66
C PHE A 72 3.33 4.61 19.01
N LYS A 73 3.66 5.78 19.59
CA LYS A 73 4.37 5.87 20.86
C LYS A 73 3.62 5.19 22.00
N ALA A 74 2.32 5.45 22.11
CA ALA A 74 1.50 4.86 23.17
C ALA A 74 1.41 3.33 23.08
N TYR A 75 1.33 2.80 21.86
CA TYR A 75 1.27 1.35 21.63
C TYR A 75 2.64 0.69 21.82
N ARG A 76 3.72 1.32 21.33
CA ARG A 76 5.07 0.78 21.57
C ARG A 76 5.43 0.76 23.04
N ALA A 77 5.07 1.79 23.82
CA ALA A 77 5.27 1.82 25.26
C ALA A 77 4.57 0.66 25.99
N LYS A 78 3.50 0.10 25.41
CA LYS A 78 2.81 -1.11 25.89
C LYS A 78 3.34 -2.41 25.27
N GLY A 79 4.44 -2.36 24.53
CA GLY A 79 5.06 -3.52 23.91
C GLY A 79 4.34 -4.01 22.65
N ALA A 80 3.43 -3.22 22.03
CA ALA A 80 2.74 -3.64 20.82
C ALA A 80 3.71 -3.76 19.62
N PRO A 81 3.51 -4.75 18.72
CA PRO A 81 4.28 -4.89 17.49
C PRO A 81 3.78 -3.88 16.45
N ILE A 82 4.09 -2.61 16.64
CA ILE A 82 3.70 -1.52 15.74
C ILE A 82 4.93 -0.88 15.09
N GLY A 83 4.82 -0.62 13.78
CA GLY A 83 5.79 0.15 13.01
C GLY A 83 5.22 1.47 12.53
N PHE A 84 6.10 2.30 11.99
CA PHE A 84 5.78 3.60 11.41
C PHE A 84 6.42 3.70 10.02
N ALA A 85 5.60 3.92 8.99
CA ALA A 85 6.00 3.90 7.60
C ALA A 85 5.51 5.18 6.89
N PRO A 86 6.14 6.35 7.10
CA PRO A 86 5.71 7.57 6.46
C PRO A 86 5.92 7.49 4.94
N ASP A 87 4.90 7.89 4.17
CA ASP A 87 4.97 7.99 2.72
C ASP A 87 5.62 9.33 2.32
N PRO A 88 6.84 9.35 1.75
CA PRO A 88 7.56 10.59 1.46
C PRO A 88 6.92 11.41 0.34
N LEU A 89 6.09 10.81 -0.49
CA LEU A 89 5.52 11.45 -1.68
C LEU A 89 4.20 12.15 -1.41
N THR A 90 3.47 11.78 -0.34
CA THR A 90 2.09 12.20 -0.12
C THR A 90 1.91 13.09 1.11
N SER A 91 0.85 13.88 1.07
CA SER A 91 0.17 14.45 2.24
C SER A 91 -1.01 13.52 2.60
N HIS A 92 -2.22 14.07 2.71
CA HIS A 92 -3.42 13.32 3.10
C HIS A 92 -4.09 12.62 1.90
N GLN A 93 -3.30 11.84 1.17
CA GLN A 93 -3.76 11.05 0.02
C GLN A 93 -3.37 9.58 0.20
N THR A 94 -4.09 8.70 -0.47
CA THR A 94 -3.68 7.29 -0.60
C THR A 94 -2.51 7.19 -1.57
N GLY A 95 -1.27 7.19 -1.15
CA GLY A 95 -0.10 6.97 -2.01
C GLY A 95 0.01 5.53 -2.53
N ASP A 96 1.21 5.12 -2.90
CA ASP A 96 1.52 3.76 -3.35
C ASP A 96 1.87 2.80 -2.19
N GLN A 97 1.22 3.01 -1.05
CA GLN A 97 1.36 2.19 0.15
C GLN A 97 1.14 0.69 -0.08
N ARG A 98 0.48 0.33 -1.17
CA ARG A 98 0.11 -1.06 -1.47
C ARG A 98 1.29 -2.01 -1.42
N TYR A 99 2.41 -1.61 -1.98
CA TYR A 99 3.61 -2.44 -2.01
C TYR A 99 4.09 -2.82 -0.62
N ALA A 100 4.26 -1.82 0.24
CA ALA A 100 4.65 -2.07 1.60
C ALA A 100 3.54 -2.79 2.38
N SER A 101 2.25 -2.47 2.15
CA SER A 101 1.14 -3.11 2.86
C SER A 101 0.94 -4.57 2.48
N ILE A 102 1.10 -4.95 1.21
CA ILE A 102 1.02 -6.37 0.80
C ILE A 102 2.12 -7.17 1.48
N ALA A 103 3.38 -6.73 1.38
CA ALA A 103 4.50 -7.41 2.03
C ALA A 103 4.32 -7.49 3.56
N PHE A 104 3.74 -6.45 4.19
CA PHE A 104 3.41 -6.47 5.61
C PHE A 104 2.35 -7.51 5.96
N PHE A 105 1.26 -7.56 5.18
CA PHE A 105 0.20 -8.52 5.45
C PHE A 105 0.65 -9.94 5.18
N ASP A 106 1.42 -10.21 4.14
CA ASP A 106 1.98 -11.54 3.85
C ASP A 106 2.86 -12.04 5.00
N ALA A 107 3.76 -11.19 5.50
CA ALA A 107 4.59 -11.50 6.65
C ALA A 107 3.73 -11.75 7.92
N CYS A 108 2.73 -10.91 8.17
CA CYS A 108 1.82 -11.08 9.32
C CYS A 108 0.95 -12.33 9.20
N LEU A 109 0.48 -12.70 8.01
CA LEU A 109 -0.24 -13.94 7.76
C LEU A 109 0.66 -15.15 8.07
N ALA A 110 1.89 -15.15 7.58
CA ALA A 110 2.86 -16.21 7.87
C ALA A 110 3.17 -16.36 9.37
N LEU A 111 3.20 -15.24 10.11
CA LEU A 111 3.47 -15.25 11.55
C LEU A 111 2.25 -15.67 12.38
N ARG A 112 1.05 -15.26 11.98
CA ARG A 112 -0.15 -15.36 12.83
C ARG A 112 -1.10 -16.49 12.49
N LEU A 113 -1.18 -16.93 11.23
CA LEU A 113 -2.07 -18.02 10.87
C LEU A 113 -1.54 -19.34 11.42
N PRO A 114 -2.38 -20.12 12.14
CA PRO A 114 -2.01 -21.43 12.64
C PRO A 114 -1.95 -22.44 11.49
N ALA A 115 -1.15 -23.50 11.66
CA ALA A 115 -1.13 -24.62 10.72
C ALA A 115 -2.46 -25.42 10.76
N SER A 116 -3.19 -25.36 11.87
CA SER A 116 -4.49 -25.99 12.05
C SER A 116 -5.30 -25.24 13.11
N GLY A 117 -6.63 -25.32 13.04
CA GLY A 117 -7.54 -24.61 13.95
C GLY A 117 -7.78 -23.16 13.52
N ASN A 118 -8.34 -22.36 14.42
CA ASN A 118 -8.79 -20.99 14.15
C ASN A 118 -8.21 -19.93 15.10
N GLN A 119 -7.32 -20.31 16.01
CA GLN A 119 -6.71 -19.40 16.97
C GLN A 119 -5.42 -18.83 16.40
N LEU A 120 -5.35 -17.50 16.30
CA LEU A 120 -4.15 -16.81 15.81
C LEU A 120 -2.97 -17.05 16.76
N ARG A 121 -1.79 -17.28 16.17
CA ARG A 121 -0.53 -17.42 16.93
C ARG A 121 -0.12 -16.09 17.54
N LYS A 122 0.50 -16.14 18.73
CA LYS A 122 1.20 -15.00 19.32
C LYS A 122 2.51 -14.75 18.58
N ILE A 123 2.87 -13.47 18.45
CA ILE A 123 4.11 -13.07 17.78
C ILE A 123 5.25 -13.04 18.79
N ASP A 124 6.34 -13.68 18.42
CA ASP A 124 7.64 -13.50 19.08
C ASP A 124 8.35 -12.28 18.42
N GLN A 125 8.19 -11.11 19.04
CA GLN A 125 8.75 -9.87 18.50
C GLN A 125 10.28 -9.87 18.44
N SER A 126 10.96 -10.75 19.18
CA SER A 126 12.43 -10.86 19.18
C SER A 126 12.98 -11.37 17.85
N LYS A 127 12.14 -12.04 17.04
CA LYS A 127 12.47 -12.53 15.69
C LYS A 127 12.21 -11.51 14.59
N GLY A 128 11.58 -10.40 14.93
CA GLY A 128 11.35 -9.31 14.00
C GLY A 128 12.57 -8.41 13.80
N TRP A 129 12.34 -7.31 13.13
CA TRP A 129 13.33 -6.27 12.85
C TRP A 129 12.91 -4.96 13.48
N LEU A 130 13.88 -4.10 13.78
CA LEU A 130 13.65 -2.79 14.37
C LEU A 130 14.36 -1.71 13.57
N SER A 131 13.73 -0.54 13.51
CA SER A 131 14.28 0.67 12.91
C SER A 131 14.00 1.87 13.83
N PRO A 132 14.89 2.87 13.91
CA PRO A 132 14.54 4.13 14.55
C PRO A 132 13.23 4.69 13.96
N LEU A 133 12.41 5.33 14.77
CA LEU A 133 11.06 5.77 14.41
C LEU A 133 10.96 6.51 13.06
N LEU A 134 11.84 7.49 12.84
CA LEU A 134 11.93 8.23 11.58
C LEU A 134 13.21 7.89 10.80
N GLY A 135 13.79 6.74 11.09
CA GLY A 135 14.93 6.21 10.35
C GLY A 135 14.53 5.51 9.07
N ASN A 136 15.51 5.01 8.37
CA ASN A 136 15.36 4.26 7.15
C ASN A 136 16.34 3.07 7.05
N GLU A 137 16.83 2.61 8.20
CA GLU A 137 17.69 1.44 8.33
C GLU A 137 17.09 0.50 9.35
N ALA A 138 16.81 -0.71 8.95
CA ALA A 138 16.29 -1.75 9.81
C ALA A 138 17.37 -2.78 10.13
N LYS A 139 17.34 -3.30 11.36
CA LYS A 139 18.22 -4.37 11.83
C LYS A 139 17.42 -5.46 12.54
N PRO A 140 17.90 -6.72 12.54
CA PRO A 140 17.31 -7.75 13.39
C PRO A 140 17.16 -7.25 14.83
N ALA A 141 16.04 -7.59 15.49
CA ALA A 141 15.76 -7.10 16.84
C ALA A 141 16.84 -7.49 17.88
N GLY A 142 17.57 -8.60 17.64
CA GLY A 142 18.69 -9.02 18.45
C GLY A 142 19.95 -8.16 18.29
N GLU A 143 20.10 -7.48 17.16
CA GLU A 143 21.25 -6.64 16.81
C GLU A 143 20.98 -5.14 16.96
N TYR A 144 19.73 -4.78 17.24
CA TYR A 144 19.33 -3.38 17.38
C TYR A 144 19.78 -2.79 18.71
N VAL A 145 20.57 -1.72 18.62
CA VAL A 145 21.22 -1.06 19.80
C VAL A 145 20.39 0.11 20.36
N GLY A 146 19.39 0.62 19.60
CA GLY A 146 18.54 1.73 20.02
C GLY A 146 17.46 1.31 21.04
N ASP A 147 16.69 2.30 21.49
CA ASP A 147 15.53 2.04 22.35
C ASP A 147 14.45 1.28 21.59
N LYS A 148 14.20 0.05 22.03
CA LYS A 148 13.21 -0.83 21.40
C LYS A 148 11.77 -0.36 21.61
N THR A 149 11.51 0.47 22.63
CA THR A 149 10.17 1.02 22.92
C THR A 149 9.84 2.25 22.06
N GLU A 150 10.85 2.86 21.44
CA GLU A 150 10.70 4.00 20.54
C GLU A 150 11.01 3.66 19.08
N SER A 151 11.22 2.37 18.77
CA SER A 151 11.56 1.92 17.41
C SER A 151 10.38 1.27 16.70
N SER A 152 10.31 1.46 15.39
CA SER A 152 9.39 0.73 14.51
C SER A 152 9.68 -0.76 14.56
N TRP A 153 8.66 -1.57 14.84
CA TRP A 153 8.74 -3.02 14.71
C TRP A 153 8.31 -3.44 13.30
N LEU A 154 9.06 -4.36 12.70
CA LEU A 154 8.86 -4.89 11.37
C LEU A 154 8.82 -6.43 11.46
N PRO A 155 7.88 -7.12 10.81
CA PRO A 155 7.63 -8.54 11.04
C PRO A 155 8.79 -9.47 10.63
N ASP A 156 9.47 -9.20 9.54
CA ASP A 156 10.56 -10.03 9.02
C ASP A 156 11.55 -9.26 8.15
N ALA A 157 12.57 -9.93 7.63
CA ALA A 157 13.60 -9.36 6.79
C ALA A 157 13.07 -8.86 5.44
N THR A 158 12.16 -9.61 4.83
CA THR A 158 11.58 -9.26 3.52
C THR A 158 10.79 -7.96 3.60
N PHE A 159 9.92 -7.86 4.62
CA PHE A 159 9.20 -6.61 4.87
C PHE A 159 10.15 -5.48 5.29
N ALA A 160 11.17 -5.75 6.11
CA ALA A 160 12.13 -4.72 6.52
C ALA A 160 12.86 -4.10 5.33
N GLN A 161 13.19 -4.89 4.30
CA GLN A 161 13.75 -4.39 3.05
C GLN A 161 12.73 -3.53 2.28
N ALA A 162 11.52 -4.04 2.06
CA ALA A 162 10.44 -3.31 1.38
C ALA A 162 10.10 -2.01 2.11
N TRP A 163 10.01 -2.04 3.45
CA TRP A 163 9.77 -0.88 4.29
C TRP A 163 10.88 0.17 4.14
N THR A 164 12.14 -0.26 4.19
CA THR A 164 13.31 0.63 4.07
C THR A 164 13.28 1.40 2.76
N GLU A 165 12.93 0.73 1.67
CA GLU A 165 12.84 1.36 0.36
C GLU A 165 11.62 2.27 0.26
N TYR A 166 10.47 1.80 0.74
CA TYR A 166 9.23 2.56 0.73
C TYR A 166 9.34 3.89 1.50
N VAL A 167 9.92 3.91 2.71
CA VAL A 167 10.05 5.14 3.48
C VAL A 167 11.05 6.13 2.87
N LYS A 168 11.96 5.66 2.00
CA LYS A 168 12.91 6.50 1.24
C LYS A 168 12.29 7.06 -0.04
N THR A 169 11.55 6.24 -0.77
CA THR A 169 11.17 6.53 -2.16
C THR A 169 9.67 6.62 -2.39
N GLY A 170 8.85 6.11 -1.47
CA GLY A 170 7.41 5.94 -1.65
C GLY A 170 7.03 4.77 -2.55
N ALA A 171 8.00 3.95 -2.95
CA ALA A 171 7.83 2.77 -3.80
C ALA A 171 8.58 1.58 -3.21
N THR A 172 8.37 0.40 -3.76
CA THR A 172 9.18 -0.79 -3.50
C THR A 172 9.88 -1.21 -4.77
N ASN A 173 11.04 -1.88 -4.66
CA ASN A 173 11.79 -2.35 -5.81
C ASN A 173 11.10 -3.57 -6.41
N ASP A 174 10.41 -3.35 -7.51
CA ASP A 174 9.80 -4.42 -8.30
C ASP A 174 10.72 -4.78 -9.45
N THR A 175 11.16 -6.02 -9.48
CA THR A 175 12.02 -6.59 -10.53
C THR A 175 11.29 -7.64 -11.37
N THR A 176 10.02 -7.89 -11.08
CA THR A 176 9.19 -8.90 -11.71
C THR A 176 8.30 -8.28 -12.78
N PRO A 177 8.38 -8.70 -14.05
CA PRO A 177 7.44 -8.24 -15.07
C PRO A 177 5.98 -8.57 -14.70
N PRO A 178 5.02 -7.71 -15.07
CA PRO A 178 3.61 -7.99 -14.81
C PRO A 178 3.14 -9.20 -15.63
N PRO A 179 2.06 -9.88 -15.20
CA PRO A 179 1.44 -10.92 -16.01
C PRO A 179 1.02 -10.41 -17.39
N ALA A 180 1.23 -11.21 -18.41
CA ALA A 180 0.81 -10.87 -19.76
C ALA A 180 -0.73 -10.76 -19.87
N PRO A 181 -1.27 -9.79 -20.65
CA PRO A 181 -2.66 -9.77 -21.00
C PRO A 181 -3.10 -11.05 -21.72
N PHE A 182 -4.33 -11.46 -21.52
CA PHE A 182 -4.89 -12.68 -22.09
C PHE A 182 -6.26 -12.41 -22.71
N ASN A 183 -6.82 -13.39 -23.41
CA ASN A 183 -8.06 -13.25 -24.17
C ASN A 183 -8.04 -12.05 -25.13
N VAL A 184 -6.88 -11.75 -25.72
CA VAL A 184 -6.75 -10.65 -26.68
C VAL A 184 -7.56 -10.98 -27.93
N ALA A 185 -8.57 -10.17 -28.20
CA ALA A 185 -9.46 -10.31 -29.35
C ALA A 185 -9.46 -9.04 -30.21
N THR A 186 -9.62 -9.23 -31.53
CA THR A 186 -9.72 -8.13 -32.48
C THR A 186 -11.02 -8.22 -33.27
N LYS A 187 -11.67 -7.08 -33.52
CA LYS A 187 -12.89 -6.99 -34.32
C LYS A 187 -12.77 -5.81 -35.27
N ALA A 188 -12.87 -6.08 -36.56
CA ALA A 188 -12.95 -5.01 -37.56
C ALA A 188 -14.33 -4.32 -37.51
N GLY A 189 -14.32 -2.99 -37.59
CA GLY A 189 -15.51 -2.15 -37.56
C GLY A 189 -15.40 -0.96 -38.52
N ALA A 190 -16.42 -0.11 -38.55
CA ALA A 190 -16.44 1.07 -39.42
C ALA A 190 -15.35 2.10 -39.11
N GLU A 191 -14.90 2.20 -37.86
CA GLU A 191 -13.88 3.17 -37.42
C GLU A 191 -12.44 2.62 -37.48
N GLY A 192 -12.30 1.31 -37.70
CA GLY A 192 -10.98 0.63 -37.66
C GLY A 192 -11.05 -0.74 -37.02
N VAL A 193 -9.98 -1.13 -36.34
CA VAL A 193 -9.91 -2.41 -35.62
C VAL A 193 -10.02 -2.15 -34.13
N GLU A 194 -11.02 -2.73 -33.50
CA GLU A 194 -11.21 -2.75 -32.06
C GLU A 194 -10.45 -3.93 -31.45
N LEU A 195 -9.69 -3.65 -30.38
CA LEU A 195 -9.04 -4.64 -29.55
C LEU A 195 -9.71 -4.67 -28.18
N THR A 196 -9.87 -5.87 -27.63
CA THR A 196 -10.26 -6.10 -26.23
C THR A 196 -9.35 -7.16 -25.62
N TRP A 197 -9.13 -7.12 -24.33
CA TRP A 197 -8.31 -8.08 -23.60
C TRP A 197 -8.72 -8.15 -22.13
N ASP A 198 -8.24 -9.18 -21.45
CA ASP A 198 -8.28 -9.32 -20.01
C ASP A 198 -6.85 -9.19 -19.44
N ALA A 199 -6.73 -8.85 -18.17
CA ALA A 199 -5.44 -8.77 -17.49
C ALA A 199 -5.56 -9.15 -16.02
N HIS A 200 -4.50 -9.78 -15.48
CA HIS A 200 -4.34 -9.97 -14.05
C HIS A 200 -3.69 -8.75 -13.41
N ALA A 201 -3.95 -8.56 -12.11
CA ALA A 201 -3.25 -7.57 -11.33
C ALA A 201 -1.78 -7.97 -11.17
N ASP A 202 -0.91 -7.00 -11.21
CA ASP A 202 0.45 -7.10 -10.69
C ASP A 202 0.41 -6.72 -9.20
N PHE A 203 0.70 -7.67 -8.33
CA PHE A 203 0.63 -7.47 -6.87
C PHE A 203 1.87 -6.81 -6.30
N GLU A 204 2.95 -6.66 -7.06
CA GLU A 204 4.18 -6.01 -6.59
C GLU A 204 4.14 -4.50 -6.85
N SER A 205 4.13 -4.05 -8.09
CA SER A 205 4.09 -2.64 -8.42
C SER A 205 2.83 -2.16 -9.16
N GLY A 206 2.01 -3.09 -9.60
CA GLY A 206 0.74 -2.86 -10.26
C GLY A 206 0.85 -2.46 -11.72
N VAL A 207 -0.12 -2.90 -12.49
CA VAL A 207 -0.21 -2.53 -13.89
C VAL A 207 -0.51 -1.03 -14.02
N ARG A 208 0.39 -0.31 -14.67
CA ARG A 208 0.31 1.13 -14.88
C ARG A 208 -0.32 1.51 -16.22
N GLN A 209 -0.02 0.72 -17.28
CA GLN A 209 -0.41 1.02 -18.65
C GLN A 209 -0.36 -0.24 -19.49
N PHE A 210 -1.15 -0.29 -20.55
CA PHE A 210 -0.98 -1.26 -21.62
C PHE A 210 -0.42 -0.56 -22.86
N LEU A 211 0.55 -1.21 -23.52
CA LEU A 211 1.03 -0.83 -24.85
C LEU A 211 0.32 -1.68 -25.88
N ILE A 212 -0.17 -1.04 -26.94
CA ILE A 212 -0.77 -1.72 -28.10
C ILE A 212 0.25 -1.68 -29.21
N LYS A 213 0.74 -2.86 -29.61
CA LYS A 213 1.65 -3.01 -30.76
C LYS A 213 0.88 -3.55 -31.96
N LYS A 214 1.21 -3.03 -33.12
CA LYS A 214 0.76 -3.51 -34.43
C LYS A 214 1.99 -3.80 -35.27
N ASP A 215 2.13 -5.02 -35.74
CA ASP A 215 3.28 -5.47 -36.54
C ASP A 215 4.61 -5.07 -35.89
N GLY A 216 4.70 -5.20 -34.54
CA GLY A 216 5.87 -4.87 -33.73
C GLY A 216 6.04 -3.40 -33.32
N HIS A 217 5.21 -2.48 -33.84
CA HIS A 217 5.30 -1.05 -33.54
C HIS A 217 4.21 -0.60 -32.58
N VAL A 218 4.54 0.26 -31.62
CA VAL A 218 3.55 0.83 -30.67
C VAL A 218 2.63 1.79 -31.42
N VAL A 219 1.33 1.46 -31.48
CA VAL A 219 0.29 2.27 -32.12
C VAL A 219 -0.65 2.93 -31.11
N GLY A 220 -0.60 2.52 -29.86
CA GLY A 220 -1.44 3.09 -28.83
C GLY A 220 -1.01 2.73 -27.41
N ARG A 221 -1.63 3.43 -26.45
CA ARG A 221 -1.43 3.23 -25.02
C ARG A 221 -2.78 3.31 -24.31
N VAL A 222 -2.99 2.47 -23.31
CA VAL A 222 -4.22 2.48 -22.50
C VAL A 222 -3.84 2.46 -21.01
N PRO A 223 -4.15 3.54 -20.26
CA PRO A 223 -4.67 4.82 -20.72
C PRO A 223 -3.64 5.58 -21.56
N GLU A 224 -4.09 6.45 -22.46
CA GLU A 224 -3.21 7.29 -23.29
C GLU A 224 -2.35 8.20 -22.40
N LYS A 225 -2.97 8.79 -21.38
CA LYS A 225 -2.31 9.59 -20.33
C LYS A 225 -2.47 8.90 -18.98
N LEU A 226 -1.38 8.82 -18.23
CA LEU A 226 -1.43 8.30 -16.87
C LEU A 226 -2.25 9.26 -16.01
N ILE A 227 -3.41 8.80 -15.57
CA ILE A 227 -4.41 9.62 -14.87
C ILE A 227 -3.99 9.89 -13.43
N ASN A 228 -3.03 9.10 -12.92
CA ASN A 228 -2.64 9.15 -11.53
C ASN A 228 -1.24 9.73 -11.35
N PRO A 229 -1.11 10.93 -10.76
CA PRO A 229 0.18 11.58 -10.53
C PRO A 229 1.08 10.82 -9.55
N PHE A 230 0.55 9.83 -8.81
CA PHE A 230 1.30 9.06 -7.82
C PHE A 230 1.65 7.64 -8.29
N GLY A 231 1.52 7.35 -9.57
CA GLY A 231 1.87 6.03 -10.12
C GLY A 231 0.97 4.88 -9.70
N ARG A 232 -0.26 5.18 -9.22
CA ARG A 232 -1.17 4.12 -8.77
C ARG A 232 -1.47 3.13 -9.87
N PRO A 233 -1.62 1.85 -9.51
CA PRO A 233 -2.00 0.84 -10.47
C PRO A 233 -3.29 1.20 -11.21
N LEU A 234 -3.35 0.79 -12.44
CA LEU A 234 -4.47 0.99 -13.33
C LEU A 234 -5.82 0.56 -12.72
N PHE A 235 -5.81 -0.47 -11.88
CA PHE A 235 -7.01 -1.04 -11.24
C PHE A 235 -7.37 -0.38 -9.90
N GLN A 236 -6.60 0.61 -9.45
CA GLN A 236 -6.89 1.40 -8.26
C GLN A 236 -7.19 2.84 -8.64
N GLY A 237 -8.38 3.10 -9.14
CA GLY A 237 -8.91 4.46 -9.21
C GLY A 237 -9.54 4.82 -7.87
N VAL A 238 -8.77 5.37 -6.91
CA VAL A 238 -9.30 5.64 -5.56
C VAL A 238 -9.33 7.12 -5.30
N THR A 239 -10.44 7.57 -4.75
CA THR A 239 -10.56 8.84 -4.06
C THR A 239 -10.33 8.67 -2.58
N TYR A 240 -10.33 9.79 -1.90
CA TYR A 240 -10.53 9.92 -0.48
C TYR A 240 -11.80 9.14 -0.08
N GLY A 241 -11.65 8.02 0.59
CA GLY A 241 -12.74 7.14 0.97
C GLY A 241 -12.80 5.79 0.26
N ASP A 242 -11.72 5.41 -0.42
CA ASP A 242 -11.53 4.10 -1.06
C ASP A 242 -12.57 3.73 -2.13
N THR A 243 -13.39 4.69 -2.56
CA THR A 243 -14.35 4.48 -3.64
C THR A 243 -13.72 4.93 -4.96
N PRO A 244 -13.67 4.08 -5.99
CA PRO A 244 -13.22 4.48 -7.31
C PRO A 244 -14.06 5.65 -7.84
N THR A 245 -13.42 6.80 -8.16
CA THR A 245 -14.10 7.95 -8.76
C THR A 245 -14.12 7.94 -10.25
N GLN A 246 -13.23 7.17 -10.83
CA GLN A 246 -13.13 7.02 -12.27
C GLN A 246 -13.29 5.57 -12.63
N PRO A 247 -13.94 5.26 -13.76
CA PRO A 247 -13.95 3.90 -14.24
C PRO A 247 -12.50 3.44 -14.39
N LEU A 248 -12.25 2.20 -14.00
CA LEU A 248 -11.03 1.49 -14.32
C LEU A 248 -10.77 1.66 -15.82
N ALA A 249 -9.51 1.79 -16.22
CA ALA A 249 -9.19 1.90 -17.63
C ALA A 249 -9.88 0.77 -18.37
N GLN A 250 -10.61 1.13 -19.43
CA GLN A 250 -11.23 0.14 -20.28
C GLN A 250 -10.11 -0.67 -20.93
N MET A 251 -10.14 -2.00 -20.77
CA MET A 251 -9.24 -2.93 -21.48
C MET A 251 -9.72 -3.06 -22.93
N ARG A 252 -9.68 -1.92 -23.62
CA ARG A 252 -10.19 -1.73 -24.97
C ARG A 252 -9.39 -0.65 -25.68
N PHE A 253 -9.11 -0.86 -26.96
CA PHE A 253 -8.44 0.12 -27.82
C PHE A 253 -9.04 0.05 -29.23
N VAL A 254 -9.12 1.17 -29.92
CA VAL A 254 -9.54 1.23 -31.34
C VAL A 254 -8.40 1.81 -32.16
N ASP A 255 -7.82 1.00 -33.02
CA ASP A 255 -6.86 1.46 -34.06
C ASP A 255 -7.63 2.03 -35.23
N LYS A 256 -7.82 3.36 -35.20
CA LYS A 256 -8.63 4.08 -36.18
C LYS A 256 -8.04 3.98 -37.59
N GLY A 257 -8.88 3.67 -38.55
CA GLY A 257 -8.47 3.54 -39.94
C GLY A 257 -7.67 2.27 -40.27
N ALA A 258 -7.42 1.41 -39.31
CA ALA A 258 -6.75 0.14 -39.54
C ALA A 258 -7.67 -0.83 -40.29
N LYS A 259 -7.07 -1.67 -41.15
CA LYS A 259 -7.77 -2.75 -41.89
C LYS A 259 -7.58 -4.08 -41.14
N ALA A 260 -8.51 -4.98 -41.34
CA ALA A 260 -8.42 -6.36 -40.86
C ALA A 260 -7.14 -7.05 -41.38
N GLY A 261 -6.56 -7.95 -40.57
CA GLY A 261 -5.41 -8.77 -40.93
C GLY A 261 -4.06 -8.31 -40.35
N ALA A 262 -3.99 -7.14 -39.70
CA ALA A 262 -2.79 -6.75 -38.95
C ALA A 262 -2.59 -7.63 -37.69
N LYS A 263 -1.34 -7.89 -37.31
CA LYS A 263 -1.03 -8.62 -36.10
C LYS A 263 -0.90 -7.64 -34.92
N TYR A 264 -1.77 -7.83 -33.93
CA TYR A 264 -1.75 -7.03 -32.72
C TYR A 264 -1.21 -7.81 -31.52
N GLU A 265 -0.60 -7.07 -30.62
CA GLU A 265 -0.08 -7.53 -29.34
C GLU A 265 -0.42 -6.50 -28.28
N VAL A 266 -0.81 -6.94 -27.10
CA VAL A 266 -1.08 -6.10 -25.94
C VAL A 266 -0.08 -6.46 -24.85
N ILE A 267 0.68 -5.47 -24.39
CA ILE A 267 1.74 -5.64 -23.38
C ILE A 267 1.34 -4.86 -22.15
N ALA A 268 1.33 -5.50 -20.99
CA ALA A 268 1.18 -4.82 -19.72
C ALA A 268 2.51 -4.18 -19.30
N VAL A 269 2.45 -2.98 -18.74
CA VAL A 269 3.60 -2.28 -18.15
C VAL A 269 3.27 -1.98 -16.70
N ASN A 270 4.14 -2.37 -15.78
CA ASN A 270 3.96 -2.08 -14.36
C ASN A 270 4.49 -0.69 -13.95
N SER A 271 4.33 -0.33 -12.66
CA SER A 271 4.78 0.97 -12.18
C SER A 271 6.30 1.10 -12.08
N ALA A 272 7.03 -0.02 -12.07
CA ALA A 272 8.48 -0.06 -12.17
C ALA A 272 8.99 0.10 -13.62
N GLY A 273 8.07 0.09 -14.61
CA GLY A 273 8.41 0.22 -16.04
C GLY A 273 8.76 -1.10 -16.71
N LEU A 274 8.54 -2.23 -16.06
CA LEU A 274 8.77 -3.55 -16.64
C LEU A 274 7.60 -3.94 -17.55
N GLU A 275 7.94 -4.52 -18.72
CA GLU A 275 6.96 -5.01 -19.70
C GLU A 275 6.69 -6.50 -19.51
N SER A 276 5.43 -6.91 -19.64
CA SER A 276 5.06 -8.33 -19.71
C SER A 276 5.71 -9.00 -20.91
N LYS A 277 5.99 -10.28 -20.76
CA LYS A 277 6.58 -11.12 -21.81
C LYS A 277 5.51 -11.84 -22.61
#